data_6ad7e6dffc202bd0d75fbb4f0e369763
#
_entry.id   6ad7e6dffc202bd0d75fbb4f0e369763
#
_cell.length_a   1.000
_cell.length_b   1.000
_cell.length_c   1.000
_cell.angle_alpha   90.00
_cell.angle_beta   90.00
_cell.angle_gamma   90.00
#
_symmetry.space_group_name_H-M   'P 1'
#
loop_
_entity.id
_entity.type
_entity.pdbx_description
1 polymer ?
#
loop_
_entity_poly.entity_id
_entity_poly.type
_entity_poly.pdbx_seq_one_letter_code
_entity_poly.pdbx_strand_id
1 'polypeptide(L)'
;MQTIDTYNFQGKRALIRVDFNVPLNDKFEITDDTRMRAAIPTIKKVLAGGGSVILMSHLGRPKGVDAKYSLKHIQKHLEELLGQPVKFADDCVGESAKKQASELKPGEVLLLENLRYYAEEEGKPRGLAEDASDEEKKAAKAKVKESQKKFVADLASLGDVYINDAFGTAHRAHASTALIAKYFPNDKMFGYVMEGELKAVDSVMKDPQRPFTAIMGGSKVSSKIDIIMNLMDKVDNLILGGGMTYTFKAALGGHVGSSICEADKLDLALEIMRIAKEKGVNLVLSNQAVIADSFSNNANTRICDPMNIPDGWEGLDIGPETRERFAKVIEESKTILWNGPVGVFEMPKFAEGTKAIAEAIVKATENGAFSLIGGGDSVAAINQFGLADRVSYVSTGGGALLEYIEGKELPGITAIREN
;
A
#
# COMPACT_ATOMS: atom_id res chain seq x y z
N MET A 1 0.09 8.72 -24.23
CA MET A 1 -0.33 7.54 -23.46
C MET A 1 -1.83 7.33 -23.64
N GLN A 2 -2.26 6.11 -23.91
CA GLN A 2 -3.68 5.74 -24.00
C GLN A 2 -4.32 5.78 -22.61
N THR A 3 -5.61 6.11 -22.55
CA THR A 3 -6.39 6.07 -21.30
C THR A 3 -7.54 5.09 -21.43
N ILE A 4 -7.98 4.57 -20.31
CA ILE A 4 -9.09 3.62 -20.26
C ILE A 4 -10.41 4.26 -20.78
N ASP A 5 -10.59 5.56 -20.57
CA ASP A 5 -11.80 6.28 -21.02
C ASP A 5 -11.86 6.49 -22.53
N THR A 6 -10.71 6.59 -23.18
CA THR A 6 -10.64 6.94 -24.62
C THR A 6 -10.28 5.78 -25.54
N TYR A 7 -9.79 4.67 -24.98
CA TYR A 7 -9.39 3.50 -25.79
C TYR A 7 -10.59 2.78 -26.38
N ASN A 8 -10.47 2.36 -27.64
CA ASN A 8 -11.49 1.57 -28.32
C ASN A 8 -11.29 0.07 -28.06
N PHE A 9 -12.10 -0.49 -27.15
CA PHE A 9 -12.03 -1.90 -26.77
C PHE A 9 -12.79 -2.85 -27.71
N GLN A 10 -13.47 -2.31 -28.72
CA GLN A 10 -14.31 -3.12 -29.64
C GLN A 10 -13.50 -4.28 -30.23
N GLY A 11 -13.93 -5.51 -29.94
CA GLY A 11 -13.28 -6.71 -30.43
C GLY A 11 -11.90 -7.03 -29.82
N LYS A 12 -11.49 -6.29 -28.80
CA LYS A 12 -10.19 -6.46 -28.13
C LYS A 12 -10.31 -7.37 -26.91
N ARG A 13 -9.27 -8.20 -26.70
CA ARG A 13 -9.10 -8.98 -25.48
C ARG A 13 -8.20 -8.19 -24.55
N ALA A 14 -8.77 -7.64 -23.48
CA ALA A 14 -8.02 -6.85 -22.52
C ALA A 14 -7.45 -7.76 -21.43
N LEU A 15 -6.12 -7.79 -21.35
CA LEU A 15 -5.37 -8.49 -20.32
C LEU A 15 -5.18 -7.54 -19.14
N ILE A 16 -5.91 -7.76 -18.04
CA ILE A 16 -5.95 -6.85 -16.90
C ILE A 16 -5.24 -7.46 -15.72
N ARG A 17 -4.19 -6.80 -15.23
CA ARG A 17 -3.53 -7.15 -13.97
C ARG A 17 -4.29 -6.50 -12.83
N VAL A 18 -5.05 -7.29 -12.10
CA VAL A 18 -5.81 -6.86 -10.93
C VAL A 18 -5.14 -7.30 -9.64
N ASP A 19 -5.56 -6.75 -8.52
CA ASP A 19 -5.15 -7.19 -7.19
C ASP A 19 -6.31 -7.91 -6.51
N PHE A 20 -6.38 -9.22 -6.72
CA PHE A 20 -7.34 -10.11 -6.08
C PHE A 20 -6.71 -10.91 -4.94
N ASN A 21 -5.63 -10.37 -4.37
CA ASN A 21 -5.02 -10.92 -3.16
C ASN A 21 -5.87 -10.55 -1.94
N VAL A 22 -6.97 -11.26 -1.78
CA VAL A 22 -7.96 -11.04 -0.71
C VAL A 22 -7.80 -12.07 0.40
N PRO A 23 -8.12 -11.70 1.65
CA PRO A 23 -8.04 -12.64 2.77
C PRO A 23 -9.15 -13.69 2.69
N LEU A 24 -8.75 -14.94 2.92
CA LEU A 24 -9.65 -16.09 2.98
C LEU A 24 -9.61 -16.69 4.38
N ASN A 25 -10.75 -17.15 4.89
CA ASN A 25 -10.81 -17.92 6.13
C ASN A 25 -10.46 -19.39 5.90
N ASP A 26 -10.52 -20.21 6.94
CA ASP A 26 -10.19 -21.64 6.86
C ASP A 26 -11.11 -22.44 5.93
N LYS A 27 -12.27 -21.90 5.59
CA LYS A 27 -13.24 -22.49 4.65
C LYS A 27 -13.09 -21.90 3.23
N PHE A 28 -12.03 -21.13 2.97
CA PHE A 28 -11.78 -20.43 1.71
C PHE A 28 -12.86 -19.41 1.35
N GLU A 29 -13.56 -18.87 2.35
CA GLU A 29 -14.51 -17.80 2.16
C GLU A 29 -13.78 -16.45 2.24
N ILE A 30 -14.16 -15.51 1.36
CA ILE A 30 -13.57 -14.17 1.33
C ILE A 30 -14.08 -13.37 2.53
N THR A 31 -13.17 -12.87 3.35
CA THR A 31 -13.51 -12.06 4.53
C THR A 31 -13.48 -10.56 4.29
N ASP A 32 -12.82 -10.12 3.20
CA ASP A 32 -12.78 -8.73 2.76
C ASP A 32 -12.64 -8.71 1.23
N ASP A 33 -13.64 -8.18 0.54
CA ASP A 33 -13.69 -8.13 -0.92
C ASP A 33 -13.42 -6.72 -1.49
N THR A 34 -12.93 -5.81 -0.68
CA THR A 34 -12.70 -4.40 -1.06
C THR A 34 -11.90 -4.28 -2.35
N ARG A 35 -10.81 -5.04 -2.48
CA ARG A 35 -9.95 -5.03 -3.68
C ARG A 35 -10.66 -5.55 -4.92
N MET A 36 -11.50 -6.56 -4.76
CA MET A 36 -12.29 -7.10 -5.87
C MET A 36 -13.32 -6.08 -6.35
N ARG A 37 -14.04 -5.45 -5.42
CA ARG A 37 -15.02 -4.40 -5.73
C ARG A 37 -14.38 -3.22 -6.45
N ALA A 38 -13.17 -2.84 -6.04
CA ALA A 38 -12.44 -1.73 -6.64
C ALA A 38 -12.10 -1.97 -8.11
N ALA A 39 -11.89 -3.22 -8.51
CA ALA A 39 -11.54 -3.59 -9.89
C ALA A 39 -12.76 -3.67 -10.83
N ILE A 40 -13.98 -3.75 -10.29
CA ILE A 40 -15.19 -3.94 -11.09
C ILE A 40 -15.41 -2.82 -12.13
N PRO A 41 -15.24 -1.53 -11.82
CA PRO A 41 -15.41 -0.47 -12.82
C PRO A 41 -14.50 -0.62 -14.05
N THR A 42 -13.25 -1.01 -13.87
CA THR A 42 -12.31 -1.26 -14.98
C THR A 42 -12.80 -2.40 -15.86
N ILE A 43 -13.21 -3.51 -15.25
CA ILE A 43 -13.72 -4.68 -15.98
C ILE A 43 -14.97 -4.30 -16.78
N LYS A 44 -15.93 -3.63 -16.15
CA LYS A 44 -17.17 -3.21 -16.79
C LYS A 44 -16.95 -2.22 -17.92
N LYS A 45 -15.96 -1.35 -17.80
CA LYS A 45 -15.62 -0.39 -18.86
C LYS A 45 -15.17 -1.10 -20.14
N VAL A 46 -14.33 -2.11 -20.02
CA VAL A 46 -13.88 -2.93 -21.16
C VAL A 46 -15.07 -3.66 -21.82
N LEU A 47 -15.89 -4.32 -21.00
CA LEU A 47 -17.06 -5.07 -21.48
C LEU A 47 -18.07 -4.16 -22.18
N ALA A 48 -18.37 -3.01 -21.60
CA ALA A 48 -19.28 -2.01 -22.19
C ALA A 48 -18.75 -1.44 -23.51
N GLY A 49 -17.42 -1.42 -23.67
CA GLY A 49 -16.76 -1.01 -24.92
C GLY A 49 -16.70 -2.08 -26.02
N GLY A 50 -17.32 -3.24 -25.81
CA GLY A 50 -17.33 -4.33 -26.78
C GLY A 50 -16.12 -5.25 -26.73
N GLY A 51 -15.34 -5.19 -25.65
CA GLY A 51 -14.19 -6.05 -25.41
C GLY A 51 -14.51 -7.29 -24.61
N SER A 52 -13.54 -8.17 -24.50
CA SER A 52 -13.49 -9.29 -23.56
C SER A 52 -12.38 -9.04 -22.54
N VAL A 53 -12.45 -9.71 -21.38
CA VAL A 53 -11.55 -9.48 -20.25
C VAL A 53 -10.84 -10.76 -19.86
N ILE A 54 -9.52 -10.69 -19.74
CA ILE A 54 -8.69 -11.75 -19.20
C ILE A 54 -8.03 -11.19 -17.92
N LEU A 55 -8.41 -11.75 -16.76
CA LEU A 55 -7.93 -11.29 -15.46
C LEU A 55 -6.75 -12.12 -14.99
N MET A 56 -5.70 -11.44 -14.56
CA MET A 56 -4.55 -12.08 -13.94
C MET A 56 -4.24 -11.40 -12.59
N SER A 57 -3.97 -12.24 -11.60
CA SER A 57 -3.66 -11.81 -10.24
C SER A 57 -2.81 -12.86 -9.53
N HIS A 58 -2.24 -12.45 -8.42
CA HIS A 58 -1.68 -13.37 -7.43
C HIS A 58 -2.64 -13.51 -6.25
N LEU A 59 -2.47 -14.54 -5.46
CA LEU A 59 -3.13 -14.78 -4.18
C LEU A 59 -2.10 -15.39 -3.23
N GLY A 60 -1.84 -14.71 -2.10
CA GLY A 60 -0.89 -15.17 -1.11
C GLY A 60 0.55 -15.24 -1.61
N ARG A 61 1.32 -16.09 -0.96
CA ARG A 61 2.75 -16.30 -1.28
C ARG A 61 3.07 -17.79 -1.46
N PRO A 62 2.48 -18.45 -2.46
CA PRO A 62 2.77 -19.85 -2.71
C PRO A 62 4.21 -20.03 -3.18
N LYS A 63 4.77 -21.21 -2.92
CA LYS A 63 6.12 -21.61 -3.38
C LYS A 63 6.06 -22.52 -4.62
N GLY A 64 4.90 -22.69 -5.20
CA GLY A 64 4.59 -23.54 -6.32
C GLY A 64 3.09 -23.73 -6.39
N VAL A 65 2.63 -24.71 -7.17
CA VAL A 65 1.20 -25.04 -7.26
C VAL A 65 0.70 -25.55 -5.91
N ASP A 66 -0.32 -24.86 -5.37
CA ASP A 66 -0.91 -25.18 -4.08
C ASP A 66 -2.39 -24.76 -4.11
N ALA A 67 -3.28 -25.72 -4.00
CA ALA A 67 -4.73 -25.51 -4.07
C ALA A 67 -5.25 -24.51 -3.04
N LYS A 68 -4.57 -24.35 -1.91
CA LYS A 68 -4.89 -23.35 -0.88
C LYS A 68 -4.87 -21.93 -1.43
N TYR A 69 -4.00 -21.67 -2.40
CA TYR A 69 -3.80 -20.36 -3.02
C TYR A 69 -4.41 -20.25 -4.41
N SER A 70 -5.33 -21.16 -4.78
CA SER A 70 -5.99 -21.10 -6.07
C SER A 70 -6.95 -19.92 -6.16
N LEU A 71 -6.89 -19.17 -7.27
CA LEU A 71 -7.86 -18.13 -7.57
C LEU A 71 -9.26 -18.68 -7.85
N LYS A 72 -9.40 -19.99 -8.02
CA LYS A 72 -10.71 -20.62 -8.16
C LYS A 72 -11.62 -20.35 -6.94
N HIS A 73 -11.02 -20.16 -5.76
CA HIS A 73 -11.78 -19.83 -4.54
C HIS A 73 -12.55 -18.51 -4.65
N ILE A 74 -12.12 -17.58 -5.51
CA ILE A 74 -12.76 -16.29 -5.64
C ILE A 74 -13.67 -16.17 -6.87
N GLN A 75 -13.69 -17.18 -7.74
CA GLN A 75 -14.42 -17.15 -9.00
C GLN A 75 -15.91 -16.87 -8.83
N LYS A 76 -16.57 -17.60 -7.94
CA LYS A 76 -18.00 -17.47 -7.69
C LYS A 76 -18.38 -16.08 -7.18
N HIS A 77 -17.58 -15.56 -6.24
CA HIS A 77 -17.81 -14.22 -5.71
C HIS A 77 -17.62 -13.15 -6.79
N LEU A 78 -16.63 -13.33 -7.66
CA LEU A 78 -16.43 -12.43 -8.80
C LEU A 78 -17.64 -12.45 -9.75
N GLU A 79 -18.21 -13.61 -10.03
CA GLU A 79 -19.45 -13.73 -10.80
C GLU A 79 -20.60 -12.94 -10.17
N GLU A 80 -20.74 -13.03 -8.85
CA GLU A 80 -21.78 -12.28 -8.11
C GLU A 80 -21.57 -10.77 -8.24
N LEU A 81 -20.33 -10.31 -8.10
CA LEU A 81 -20.00 -8.89 -8.22
C LEU A 81 -20.19 -8.33 -9.63
N LEU A 82 -19.88 -9.13 -10.65
CA LEU A 82 -20.03 -8.74 -12.04
C LEU A 82 -21.47 -8.92 -12.56
N GLY A 83 -22.24 -9.82 -11.96
CA GLY A 83 -23.58 -10.17 -12.41
C GLY A 83 -23.57 -11.01 -13.69
N GLN A 84 -22.50 -11.76 -13.97
CA GLN A 84 -22.36 -12.61 -15.15
C GLN A 84 -21.38 -13.77 -14.89
N PRO A 85 -21.40 -14.83 -15.72
CA PRO A 85 -20.45 -15.91 -15.59
C PRO A 85 -19.00 -15.46 -15.82
N VAL A 86 -18.08 -16.11 -15.12
CA VAL A 86 -16.64 -15.95 -15.29
C VAL A 86 -16.04 -17.32 -15.58
N LYS A 87 -15.36 -17.44 -16.71
CA LYS A 87 -14.61 -18.65 -17.06
C LYS A 87 -13.33 -18.71 -16.23
N PHE A 88 -12.84 -19.91 -15.97
CA PHE A 88 -11.61 -20.11 -15.21
C PHE A 88 -10.64 -21.00 -15.98
N ALA A 89 -9.39 -20.55 -16.10
CA ALA A 89 -8.31 -21.36 -16.63
C ALA A 89 -7.45 -21.88 -15.48
N ASP A 90 -7.19 -23.16 -15.43
CA ASP A 90 -6.43 -23.82 -14.34
C ASP A 90 -4.92 -23.54 -14.39
N ASP A 91 -4.48 -22.71 -15.32
CA ASP A 91 -3.12 -22.21 -15.43
C ASP A 91 -3.16 -20.77 -15.96
N CYS A 92 -2.14 -19.99 -15.68
CA CYS A 92 -2.03 -18.62 -16.22
C CYS A 92 -1.27 -18.58 -17.56
N VAL A 93 -0.57 -19.63 -17.92
CA VAL A 93 0.11 -19.83 -19.22
C VAL A 93 -0.10 -21.27 -19.67
N GLY A 94 0.30 -21.59 -20.88
CA GLY A 94 0.20 -22.95 -21.43
C GLY A 94 -1.00 -23.12 -22.35
N GLU A 95 -1.21 -24.34 -22.84
CA GLU A 95 -2.18 -24.64 -23.89
C GLU A 95 -3.64 -24.37 -23.49
N SER A 96 -4.02 -24.70 -22.25
CA SER A 96 -5.38 -24.47 -21.76
C SER A 96 -5.72 -22.98 -21.68
N ALA A 97 -4.82 -22.18 -21.11
CA ALA A 97 -4.99 -20.73 -21.02
C ALA A 97 -5.06 -20.10 -22.42
N LYS A 98 -4.16 -20.50 -23.30
CA LYS A 98 -4.11 -20.05 -24.69
C LYS A 98 -5.40 -20.33 -25.44
N LYS A 99 -5.89 -21.57 -25.33
CA LYS A 99 -7.12 -22.01 -25.99
C LYS A 99 -8.31 -21.19 -25.46
N GLN A 100 -8.49 -21.09 -24.15
CA GLN A 100 -9.61 -20.38 -23.58
C GLN A 100 -9.57 -18.88 -23.90
N ALA A 101 -8.38 -18.27 -23.91
CA ALA A 101 -8.21 -16.87 -24.31
C ALA A 101 -8.57 -16.65 -25.78
N SER A 102 -8.15 -17.56 -26.67
CA SER A 102 -8.43 -17.46 -28.10
C SER A 102 -9.92 -17.66 -28.46
N GLU A 103 -10.65 -18.41 -27.65
CA GLU A 103 -12.08 -18.69 -27.83
C GLU A 103 -12.98 -17.65 -27.12
N LEU A 104 -12.39 -16.70 -26.40
CA LEU A 104 -13.13 -15.70 -25.61
C LEU A 104 -13.86 -14.74 -26.57
N LYS A 105 -15.16 -14.58 -26.34
CA LYS A 105 -16.02 -13.69 -27.13
C LYS A 105 -16.18 -12.34 -26.46
N PRO A 106 -16.49 -11.26 -27.20
CA PRO A 106 -16.85 -9.97 -26.62
C PRO A 106 -17.91 -10.12 -25.52
N GLY A 107 -17.70 -9.44 -24.40
CA GLY A 107 -18.58 -9.51 -23.24
C GLY A 107 -18.26 -10.63 -22.26
N GLU A 108 -17.36 -11.55 -22.61
CA GLU A 108 -16.95 -12.63 -21.72
C GLU A 108 -15.75 -12.29 -20.86
N VAL A 109 -15.65 -12.94 -19.69
CA VAL A 109 -14.57 -12.77 -18.71
C VAL A 109 -13.91 -14.11 -18.44
N LEU A 110 -12.57 -14.12 -18.50
CA LEU A 110 -11.73 -15.27 -18.17
C LEU A 110 -10.82 -14.89 -17.00
N LEU A 111 -10.84 -15.69 -15.94
CA LEU A 111 -9.92 -15.58 -14.80
C LEU A 111 -8.83 -16.63 -14.93
N LEU A 112 -7.57 -16.19 -14.94
CA LEU A 112 -6.42 -17.10 -14.96
C LEU A 112 -6.07 -17.56 -13.54
N GLU A 113 -5.38 -18.69 -13.44
CA GLU A 113 -4.88 -19.20 -12.16
C GLU A 113 -3.71 -18.33 -11.62
N ASN A 114 -3.43 -18.47 -10.35
CA ASN A 114 -2.47 -17.68 -9.59
C ASN A 114 -1.11 -17.54 -10.29
N LEU A 115 -0.76 -16.30 -10.63
CA LEU A 115 0.51 -15.96 -11.26
C LEU A 115 1.72 -16.42 -10.45
N ARG A 116 1.62 -16.37 -9.11
CA ARG A 116 2.73 -16.72 -8.21
C ARG A 116 2.93 -18.21 -8.01
N TYR A 117 2.17 -19.04 -8.70
CA TYR A 117 2.56 -20.45 -8.84
C TYR A 117 3.89 -20.58 -9.58
N TYR A 118 4.24 -19.58 -10.38
CA TYR A 118 5.49 -19.52 -11.14
C TYR A 118 6.51 -18.60 -10.46
N ALA A 119 7.72 -19.12 -10.27
CA ALA A 119 8.86 -18.30 -9.81
C ALA A 119 9.17 -17.17 -10.79
N GLU A 120 8.86 -17.37 -12.05
CA GLU A 120 9.05 -16.43 -13.16
C GLU A 120 8.21 -15.16 -12.99
N GLU A 121 7.09 -15.21 -12.30
CA GLU A 121 6.32 -13.99 -12.01
C GLU A 121 7.16 -12.99 -11.21
N GLU A 122 7.83 -13.45 -10.18
CA GLU A 122 8.69 -12.60 -9.34
C GLU A 122 10.11 -12.48 -9.91
N GLY A 123 10.53 -13.41 -10.75
CA GLY A 123 11.89 -13.45 -11.29
C GLY A 123 12.95 -13.82 -10.27
N LYS A 124 12.56 -14.55 -9.22
CA LYS A 124 13.44 -15.01 -8.15
C LYS A 124 13.46 -16.53 -8.08
N PRO A 125 14.66 -17.14 -7.93
CA PRO A 125 14.75 -18.58 -7.80
C PRO A 125 14.08 -19.09 -6.52
N ARG A 126 13.56 -20.31 -6.59
CA ARG A 126 12.93 -21.01 -5.46
C ARG A 126 13.63 -22.34 -5.21
N GLY A 127 13.57 -22.84 -3.98
CA GLY A 127 14.08 -24.15 -3.62
C GLY A 127 15.61 -24.23 -3.47
N LEU A 128 16.28 -23.09 -3.36
CA LEU A 128 17.71 -23.08 -3.06
C LEU A 128 17.96 -23.51 -1.61
N ALA A 129 19.04 -24.31 -1.39
CA ALA A 129 19.49 -24.64 -0.06
C ALA A 129 19.96 -23.37 0.68
N GLU A 130 19.76 -23.33 2.00
CA GLU A 130 20.18 -22.19 2.83
C GLU A 130 21.70 -21.96 2.75
N ASP A 131 22.48 -23.03 2.60
CA ASP A 131 23.93 -23.04 2.48
C ASP A 131 24.47 -22.95 1.04
N ALA A 132 23.59 -22.66 0.07
CA ALA A 132 23.98 -22.50 -1.33
C ALA A 132 25.09 -21.47 -1.48
N SER A 133 26.10 -21.76 -2.29
CA SER A 133 27.19 -20.84 -2.59
C SER A 133 26.68 -19.61 -3.36
N ASP A 134 27.46 -18.52 -3.34
CA ASP A 134 27.13 -17.32 -4.13
C ASP A 134 27.08 -17.62 -5.62
N GLU A 135 27.93 -18.54 -6.11
CA GLU A 135 27.92 -19.01 -7.50
C GLU A 135 26.62 -19.76 -7.83
N GLU A 136 26.17 -20.64 -6.94
CA GLU A 136 24.90 -21.38 -7.10
C GLU A 136 23.69 -20.42 -7.11
N LYS A 137 23.67 -19.45 -6.20
CA LYS A 137 22.62 -18.41 -6.14
C LYS A 137 22.59 -17.57 -7.42
N LYS A 138 23.76 -17.18 -7.92
CA LYS A 138 23.89 -16.40 -9.15
C LYS A 138 23.42 -17.18 -10.38
N ALA A 139 23.79 -18.44 -10.47
CA ALA A 139 23.37 -19.33 -11.56
C ALA A 139 21.86 -19.56 -11.54
N ALA A 140 21.28 -19.81 -10.37
CA ALA A 140 19.82 -19.98 -10.21
C ALA A 140 19.06 -18.72 -10.58
N LYS A 141 19.56 -17.55 -10.19
CA LYS A 141 18.96 -16.26 -10.56
C LYS A 141 19.02 -16.02 -12.07
N ALA A 142 20.13 -16.32 -12.72
CA ALA A 142 20.27 -16.20 -14.16
C ALA A 142 19.28 -17.12 -14.90
N LYS A 143 19.12 -18.36 -14.41
CA LYS A 143 18.20 -19.34 -14.99
C LYS A 143 16.74 -18.87 -14.91
N VAL A 144 16.29 -18.39 -13.77
CA VAL A 144 14.91 -17.90 -13.62
C VAL A 144 14.67 -16.64 -14.44
N LYS A 145 15.66 -15.77 -14.58
CA LYS A 145 15.58 -14.58 -15.43
C LYS A 145 15.42 -14.95 -16.90
N GLU A 146 16.07 -16.01 -17.35
CA GLU A 146 15.91 -16.49 -18.73
C GLU A 146 14.52 -17.11 -18.95
N SER A 147 14.07 -17.97 -18.05
CA SER A 147 12.71 -18.55 -18.14
C SER A 147 11.60 -17.50 -17.96
N GLN A 148 11.88 -16.43 -17.23
CA GLN A 148 10.95 -15.28 -17.06
C GLN A 148 10.63 -14.63 -18.41
N LYS A 149 11.57 -14.52 -19.33
CA LYS A 149 11.35 -13.93 -20.66
C LYS A 149 10.27 -14.70 -21.43
N LYS A 150 10.34 -16.03 -21.39
CA LYS A 150 9.33 -16.88 -22.02
C LYS A 150 7.98 -16.74 -21.32
N PHE A 151 7.97 -16.73 -20.00
CA PHE A 151 6.74 -16.57 -19.20
C PHE A 151 6.02 -15.26 -19.53
N VAL A 152 6.74 -14.17 -19.61
CA VAL A 152 6.20 -12.84 -19.98
C VAL A 152 5.61 -12.87 -21.39
N ALA A 153 6.33 -13.45 -22.35
CA ALA A 153 5.86 -13.58 -23.74
C ALA A 153 4.59 -14.43 -23.83
N ASP A 154 4.54 -15.52 -23.08
CA ASP A 154 3.36 -16.40 -23.04
C ASP A 154 2.14 -15.69 -22.44
N LEU A 155 2.32 -14.94 -21.36
CA LEU A 155 1.25 -14.10 -20.79
C LEU A 155 0.77 -13.05 -21.79
N ALA A 156 1.70 -12.32 -22.38
CA ALA A 156 1.37 -11.25 -23.33
C ALA A 156 0.60 -11.76 -24.56
N SER A 157 0.87 -12.99 -24.99
CA SER A 157 0.20 -13.60 -26.14
C SER A 157 -1.30 -13.82 -25.94
N LEU A 158 -1.79 -13.77 -24.72
CA LEU A 158 -3.20 -14.02 -24.40
C LEU A 158 -4.11 -12.85 -24.76
N GLY A 159 -3.61 -11.63 -24.79
CA GLY A 159 -4.43 -10.44 -25.00
C GLY A 159 -3.94 -9.49 -26.09
N ASP A 160 -4.78 -8.53 -26.42
CA ASP A 160 -4.52 -7.51 -27.44
C ASP A 160 -4.15 -6.15 -26.83
N VAL A 161 -4.54 -5.93 -25.58
CA VAL A 161 -4.27 -4.70 -24.82
C VAL A 161 -3.97 -5.07 -23.37
N TYR A 162 -3.05 -4.34 -22.76
CA TYR A 162 -2.64 -4.53 -21.37
C TYR A 162 -3.11 -3.38 -20.49
N ILE A 163 -3.76 -3.73 -19.38
CA ILE A 163 -4.20 -2.78 -18.37
C ILE A 163 -3.58 -3.15 -17.02
N ASN A 164 -2.82 -2.22 -16.42
CA ASN A 164 -2.35 -2.39 -15.06
C ASN A 164 -3.33 -1.71 -14.10
N ASP A 165 -3.98 -2.50 -13.26
CA ASP A 165 -4.98 -2.03 -12.29
C ASP A 165 -4.66 -2.49 -10.85
N ALA A 166 -3.37 -2.73 -10.58
CA ALA A 166 -2.88 -3.27 -9.31
C ALA A 166 -1.81 -2.35 -8.70
N PHE A 167 -2.23 -1.30 -8.01
CA PHE A 167 -1.30 -0.34 -7.41
C PHE A 167 -0.45 -0.97 -6.30
N GLY A 168 -1.01 -1.87 -5.50
CA GLY A 168 -0.31 -2.54 -4.41
C GLY A 168 0.94 -3.33 -4.82
N THR A 169 1.06 -3.69 -6.10
CA THR A 169 2.23 -4.40 -6.66
C THR A 169 3.07 -3.55 -7.61
N ALA A 170 2.73 -2.27 -7.76
CA ALA A 170 3.39 -1.38 -8.74
C ALA A 170 4.87 -1.12 -8.43
N HIS A 171 5.29 -1.31 -7.18
CA HIS A 171 6.69 -1.16 -6.73
C HIS A 171 7.56 -2.38 -7.05
N ARG A 172 7.01 -3.43 -7.64
CA ARG A 172 7.72 -4.66 -8.01
C ARG A 172 7.84 -4.78 -9.53
N ALA A 173 9.06 -5.05 -10.00
CA ALA A 173 9.32 -5.31 -11.42
C ALA A 173 9.00 -6.77 -11.79
N HIS A 174 7.79 -7.21 -11.47
CA HIS A 174 7.33 -8.57 -11.78
C HIS A 174 6.91 -8.71 -13.24
N ALA A 175 6.77 -9.96 -13.70
CA ALA A 175 6.38 -10.25 -15.07
C ALA A 175 5.08 -9.58 -15.46
N SER A 176 4.02 -9.74 -14.66
CA SER A 176 2.67 -9.26 -14.97
C SER A 176 2.44 -7.77 -14.67
N THR A 177 3.29 -7.14 -13.86
CA THR A 177 3.11 -5.75 -13.42
C THR A 177 3.98 -4.76 -14.17
N ALA A 178 5.10 -5.19 -14.72
CA ALA A 178 6.07 -4.31 -15.38
C ALA A 178 6.59 -4.88 -16.70
N LEU A 179 7.19 -6.07 -16.68
CA LEU A 179 7.89 -6.60 -17.86
C LEU A 179 6.98 -6.81 -19.04
N ILE A 180 5.74 -7.18 -18.81
CA ILE A 180 4.74 -7.46 -19.85
C ILE A 180 4.42 -6.22 -20.71
N ALA A 181 4.53 -5.03 -20.17
CA ALA A 181 4.14 -3.78 -20.82
C ALA A 181 4.89 -3.56 -22.15
N LYS A 182 6.12 -4.03 -22.28
CA LYS A 182 6.92 -3.89 -23.51
C LYS A 182 6.32 -4.60 -24.71
N TYR A 183 5.45 -5.60 -24.49
CA TYR A 183 4.75 -6.31 -25.55
C TYR A 183 3.53 -5.55 -26.09
N PHE A 184 3.18 -4.44 -25.44
CA PHE A 184 2.03 -3.61 -25.78
C PHE A 184 2.44 -2.14 -25.94
N PRO A 185 3.36 -1.81 -26.86
CA PRO A 185 3.94 -0.46 -26.92
C PRO A 185 2.92 0.65 -27.15
N ASN A 186 1.81 0.35 -27.84
CA ASN A 186 0.75 1.31 -28.15
C ASN A 186 -0.59 0.99 -27.48
N ASP A 187 -0.70 -0.17 -26.84
CA ASP A 187 -1.95 -0.71 -26.30
C ASP A 187 -1.80 -1.06 -24.82
N LYS A 188 -1.29 -0.11 -24.05
CA LYS A 188 -1.11 -0.24 -22.60
C LYS A 188 -1.64 0.98 -21.90
N MET A 189 -2.22 0.79 -20.69
CA MET A 189 -2.80 1.87 -19.91
C MET A 189 -3.01 1.47 -18.47
N PHE A 190 -3.32 2.45 -17.63
CA PHE A 190 -3.78 2.22 -16.28
C PHE A 190 -5.29 1.94 -16.24
N GLY A 191 -5.72 1.08 -15.33
CA GLY A 191 -7.14 0.97 -14.97
C GLY A 191 -7.55 2.06 -13.98
N TYR A 192 -8.81 2.08 -13.60
CA TYR A 192 -9.36 3.10 -12.69
C TYR A 192 -8.76 3.05 -11.29
N VAL A 193 -8.40 1.87 -10.77
CA VAL A 193 -7.73 1.76 -9.46
C VAL A 193 -6.39 2.48 -9.49
N MET A 194 -5.58 2.22 -10.52
CA MET A 194 -4.28 2.87 -10.69
C MET A 194 -4.41 4.38 -10.89
N GLU A 195 -5.33 4.81 -11.74
CA GLU A 195 -5.57 6.24 -11.97
C GLU A 195 -6.02 6.96 -10.69
N GLY A 196 -6.91 6.33 -9.92
CA GLY A 196 -7.39 6.88 -8.65
C GLY A 196 -6.29 7.01 -7.61
N GLU A 197 -5.47 5.96 -7.45
CA GLU A 197 -4.34 5.97 -6.51
C GLU A 197 -3.29 7.03 -6.89
N LEU A 198 -2.94 7.10 -8.17
CA LEU A 198 -1.97 8.09 -8.67
C LEU A 198 -2.49 9.52 -8.51
N LYS A 199 -3.76 9.76 -8.82
CA LYS A 199 -4.37 11.07 -8.65
C LYS A 199 -4.37 11.48 -7.18
N ALA A 200 -4.70 10.57 -6.28
CA ALA A 200 -4.75 10.84 -4.85
C ALA A 200 -3.35 11.18 -4.31
N VAL A 201 -2.34 10.34 -4.59
CA VAL A 201 -0.99 10.58 -4.09
C VAL A 201 -0.35 11.82 -4.72
N ASP A 202 -0.59 12.09 -5.99
CA ASP A 202 -0.08 13.30 -6.66
C ASP A 202 -0.74 14.58 -6.09
N SER A 203 -1.98 14.48 -5.59
CA SER A 203 -2.64 15.61 -4.92
C SER A 203 -1.92 16.06 -3.64
N VAL A 204 -1.19 15.16 -3.00
CA VAL A 204 -0.39 15.49 -1.81
C VAL A 204 1.08 15.69 -2.11
N MET A 205 1.62 15.05 -3.15
CA MET A 205 3.05 15.06 -3.45
C MET A 205 3.47 16.10 -4.50
N LYS A 206 2.54 16.52 -5.36
CA LYS A 206 2.79 17.49 -6.44
C LYS A 206 1.91 18.71 -6.24
N ASP A 207 2.54 19.82 -5.85
CA ASP A 207 1.90 21.12 -5.68
C ASP A 207 0.62 21.09 -4.78
N PRO A 208 0.74 20.58 -3.54
CA PRO A 208 -0.40 20.50 -2.64
C PRO A 208 -0.91 21.88 -2.21
N GLN A 209 -2.22 21.98 -1.95
CA GLN A 209 -2.76 23.17 -1.29
C GLN A 209 -2.22 23.27 0.13
N ARG A 210 -1.80 24.47 0.53
CA ARG A 210 -1.17 24.74 1.83
C ARG A 210 -2.15 25.34 2.83
N PRO A 211 -2.01 25.07 4.13
CA PRO A 211 -0.92 24.29 4.74
C PRO A 211 -1.02 22.79 4.43
N PHE A 212 0.12 22.17 4.14
CA PHE A 212 0.24 20.73 3.99
C PHE A 212 0.84 20.13 5.25
N THR A 213 0.12 19.20 5.89
CA THR A 213 0.56 18.50 7.09
C THR A 213 0.70 17.01 6.80
N ALA A 214 1.87 16.46 7.08
CA ALA A 214 2.08 15.02 7.11
C ALA A 214 2.09 14.54 8.56
N ILE A 215 1.41 13.43 8.82
CA ILE A 215 1.37 12.77 10.13
C ILE A 215 2.04 11.42 9.97
N MET A 216 3.19 11.27 10.60
CA MET A 216 4.01 10.07 10.53
C MET A 216 4.07 9.42 11.90
N GLY A 217 3.45 8.27 12.04
CA GLY A 217 3.55 7.42 13.22
C GLY A 217 4.41 6.20 12.95
N GLY A 218 4.63 5.41 13.98
CA GLY A 218 5.42 4.19 13.90
C GLY A 218 6.43 4.08 15.03
N SER A 219 7.09 2.93 15.12
CA SER A 219 7.99 2.62 16.24
C SER A 219 9.44 3.02 16.00
N LYS A 220 9.87 3.08 14.73
CA LYS A 220 11.29 3.27 14.38
C LYS A 220 11.51 4.44 13.45
N VAL A 221 12.38 5.37 13.85
CA VAL A 221 12.86 6.47 13.00
C VAL A 221 13.58 5.91 11.77
N SER A 222 14.42 4.88 11.96
CA SER A 222 15.21 4.26 10.90
C SER A 222 14.36 3.71 9.75
N SER A 223 13.16 3.24 10.04
CA SER A 223 12.24 2.70 9.01
C SER A 223 11.47 3.79 8.27
N LYS A 224 11.43 5.01 8.78
CA LYS A 224 10.66 6.13 8.23
C LYS A 224 11.52 7.25 7.65
N ILE A 225 12.85 7.12 7.76
CA ILE A 225 13.77 8.21 7.40
C ILE A 225 13.61 8.69 5.96
N ASP A 226 13.51 7.79 5.00
CA ASP A 226 13.41 8.15 3.59
C ASP A 226 12.12 8.92 3.29
N ILE A 227 11.01 8.50 3.91
CA ILE A 227 9.72 9.20 3.79
C ILE A 227 9.81 10.58 4.44
N ILE A 228 10.33 10.65 5.66
CA ILE A 228 10.48 11.91 6.41
C ILE A 228 11.33 12.90 5.59
N MET A 229 12.47 12.46 5.08
CA MET A 229 13.38 13.33 4.34
C MET A 229 12.77 13.84 3.03
N ASN A 230 12.05 12.99 2.30
CA ASN A 230 11.38 13.42 1.08
C ASN A 230 10.23 14.39 1.36
N LEU A 231 9.52 14.21 2.48
CA LEU A 231 8.43 15.11 2.88
C LEU A 231 8.91 16.46 3.39
N MET A 232 10.14 16.56 3.92
CA MET A 232 10.69 17.81 4.45
C MET A 232 10.72 18.96 3.43
N ASP A 233 10.85 18.64 2.16
CA ASP A 233 10.84 19.66 1.08
C ASP A 233 9.43 20.06 0.66
N LYS A 234 8.41 19.40 1.17
CA LYS A 234 7.03 19.51 0.65
C LYS A 234 6.03 20.01 1.69
N VAL A 235 6.24 19.71 2.97
CA VAL A 235 5.27 19.98 4.04
C VAL A 235 5.50 21.31 4.72
N ASP A 236 4.43 21.87 5.26
CA ASP A 236 4.47 23.00 6.20
C ASP A 236 4.55 22.51 7.63
N ASN A 237 3.85 21.43 7.95
CA ASN A 237 3.85 20.81 9.26
C ASN A 237 4.18 19.31 9.15
N LEU A 238 4.99 18.82 10.05
CA LEU A 238 5.29 17.40 10.18
C LEU A 238 5.02 16.97 11.61
N ILE A 239 4.00 16.16 11.80
CA ILE A 239 3.65 15.55 13.08
C ILE A 239 4.33 14.19 13.15
N LEU A 240 5.17 13.98 14.15
CA LEU A 240 5.82 12.70 14.42
C LEU A 240 5.26 12.12 15.71
N GLY A 241 4.79 10.88 15.64
CA GLY A 241 4.15 10.21 16.75
C GLY A 241 4.48 8.71 16.82
N GLY A 242 3.78 8.01 17.71
CA GLY A 242 4.03 6.60 17.96
C GLY A 242 5.32 6.38 18.75
N GLY A 243 5.89 5.18 18.66
CA GLY A 243 7.10 4.81 19.37
C GLY A 243 8.33 5.64 19.01
N MET A 244 8.36 6.23 17.82
CA MET A 244 9.44 7.13 17.39
C MET A 244 9.61 8.34 18.33
N THR A 245 8.54 8.78 18.96
CA THR A 245 8.54 9.90 19.88
C THR A 245 9.66 9.79 20.92
N TYR A 246 9.86 8.58 21.44
CA TYR A 246 10.80 8.35 22.55
C TYR A 246 12.25 8.37 22.09
N THR A 247 12.53 8.03 20.85
CA THR A 247 13.86 8.24 20.25
C THR A 247 14.17 9.74 20.15
N PHE A 248 13.22 10.56 19.71
CA PHE A 248 13.38 12.02 19.66
C PHE A 248 13.56 12.61 21.06
N LYS A 249 12.77 12.15 22.03
CA LYS A 249 12.86 12.65 23.41
C LYS A 249 14.18 12.26 24.09
N ALA A 250 14.65 11.03 23.86
CA ALA A 250 15.97 10.59 24.33
C ALA A 250 17.09 11.42 23.69
N ALA A 251 16.99 11.73 22.39
CA ALA A 251 17.94 12.58 21.69
C ALA A 251 18.03 14.00 22.28
N LEU A 252 16.92 14.49 22.82
CA LEU A 252 16.85 15.78 23.49
C LEU A 252 17.32 15.73 24.96
N GLY A 253 17.83 14.58 25.41
CA GLY A 253 18.31 14.40 26.79
C GLY A 253 17.24 13.93 27.77
N GLY A 254 16.05 13.52 27.28
CA GLY A 254 14.96 13.04 28.11
C GLY A 254 15.18 11.61 28.62
N HIS A 255 14.49 11.29 29.72
CA HIS A 255 14.41 9.95 30.27
C HIS A 255 13.11 9.30 29.83
N VAL A 256 13.22 8.22 29.06
CA VAL A 256 12.06 7.59 28.40
C VAL A 256 11.62 6.25 29.03
N GLY A 257 12.21 5.90 30.18
CA GLY A 257 11.89 4.68 30.91
C GLY A 257 12.12 3.43 30.07
N SER A 258 11.12 2.55 30.08
CA SER A 258 11.11 1.30 29.30
C SER A 258 10.52 1.47 27.92
N SER A 259 10.26 2.70 27.48
CA SER A 259 9.69 2.97 26.14
C SER A 259 10.59 2.44 25.02
N ILE A 260 9.98 2.07 23.91
CA ILE A 260 10.73 1.72 22.72
C ILE A 260 11.61 2.90 22.31
N CYS A 261 12.89 2.62 22.03
CA CYS A 261 13.85 3.67 21.68
C CYS A 261 14.98 3.08 20.88
N GLU A 262 15.31 3.71 19.76
CA GLU A 262 16.49 3.35 18.96
C GLU A 262 17.71 4.12 19.48
N ALA A 263 18.38 3.57 20.50
CA ALA A 263 19.52 4.22 21.17
C ALA A 263 20.71 4.52 20.23
N ASP A 264 20.83 3.80 19.12
CA ASP A 264 21.84 4.02 18.09
C ASP A 264 21.44 5.06 17.03
N LYS A 265 20.23 5.64 17.13
CA LYS A 265 19.67 6.59 16.14
C LYS A 265 19.38 7.98 16.74
N LEU A 266 19.94 8.29 17.89
CA LEU A 266 19.73 9.60 18.52
C LEU A 266 20.29 10.72 17.65
N ASP A 267 21.47 10.54 17.04
CA ASP A 267 22.05 11.53 16.13
C ASP A 267 21.18 11.76 14.90
N LEU A 268 20.54 10.70 14.39
CA LEU A 268 19.60 10.80 13.27
C LEU A 268 18.38 11.65 13.65
N ALA A 269 17.84 11.45 14.85
CA ALA A 269 16.72 12.25 15.35
C ALA A 269 17.09 13.73 15.48
N LEU A 270 18.28 14.05 16.00
CA LEU A 270 18.78 15.42 16.07
C LEU A 270 18.94 16.04 14.68
N GLU A 271 19.43 15.26 13.71
CA GLU A 271 19.60 15.71 12.32
C GLU A 271 18.25 16.05 11.68
N ILE A 272 17.22 15.21 11.89
CA ILE A 272 15.86 15.48 11.40
C ILE A 272 15.34 16.81 11.97
N MET A 273 15.51 17.04 13.27
CA MET A 273 15.09 18.29 13.92
C MET A 273 15.83 19.51 13.36
N ARG A 274 17.15 19.37 13.12
CA ARG A 274 17.96 20.42 12.50
C ARG A 274 17.48 20.76 11.09
N ILE A 275 17.25 19.75 10.27
CA ILE A 275 16.79 19.94 8.88
C ILE A 275 15.41 20.60 8.85
N ALA A 276 14.49 20.17 9.71
CA ALA A 276 13.16 20.77 9.81
C ALA A 276 13.27 22.28 10.10
N LYS A 277 14.12 22.65 11.05
CA LYS A 277 14.36 24.05 11.40
C LYS A 277 14.93 24.85 10.23
N GLU A 278 15.93 24.30 9.53
CA GLU A 278 16.55 24.97 8.37
C GLU A 278 15.55 25.18 7.23
N LYS A 279 14.67 24.23 7.00
CA LYS A 279 13.65 24.28 5.93
C LYS A 279 12.39 25.03 6.34
N GLY A 280 12.29 25.51 7.55
CA GLY A 280 11.12 26.21 8.06
C GLY A 280 9.91 25.31 8.25
N VAL A 281 10.12 24.00 8.40
CA VAL A 281 9.05 23.03 8.68
C VAL A 281 8.69 23.06 10.16
N ASN A 282 7.42 23.19 10.46
CA ASN A 282 6.91 23.08 11.82
C ASN A 282 6.88 21.59 12.24
N LEU A 283 7.92 21.17 12.94
CA LEU A 283 8.00 19.80 13.47
C LEU A 283 7.25 19.73 14.80
N VAL A 284 6.19 18.93 14.85
CA VAL A 284 5.32 18.82 16.02
C VAL A 284 5.53 17.47 16.70
N LEU A 285 6.10 17.50 17.89
CA LEU A 285 6.36 16.33 18.72
C LEU A 285 5.40 16.31 19.93
N SER A 286 5.17 15.12 20.48
CA SER A 286 4.35 14.94 21.68
C SER A 286 4.98 15.64 22.87
N ASN A 287 4.16 16.35 23.64
CA ASN A 287 4.53 16.96 24.93
C ASN A 287 3.84 16.29 26.12
N GLN A 288 3.00 15.30 25.85
CA GLN A 288 2.29 14.56 26.89
C GLN A 288 2.03 13.14 26.42
N ALA A 289 2.31 12.16 27.23
CA ALA A 289 2.15 10.75 26.92
C ALA A 289 1.24 10.04 27.91
N VAL A 290 0.53 9.05 27.43
CA VAL A 290 -0.10 8.01 28.26
C VAL A 290 0.92 6.90 28.43
N ILE A 291 1.38 6.68 29.65
CA ILE A 291 2.35 5.65 29.97
C ILE A 291 1.69 4.48 30.70
N ALA A 292 2.30 3.31 30.58
CA ALA A 292 1.81 2.08 31.18
C ALA A 292 2.94 1.33 31.89
N ASP A 293 2.60 0.58 32.92
CA ASP A 293 3.56 -0.26 33.66
C ASP A 293 3.79 -1.63 33.03
N SER A 294 3.05 -1.95 31.98
CA SER A 294 3.23 -3.15 31.15
C SER A 294 2.60 -2.96 29.78
N PHE A 295 3.03 -3.74 28.79
CA PHE A 295 2.43 -3.76 27.45
C PHE A 295 1.17 -4.62 27.45
N SER A 296 0.08 -4.07 28.03
CA SER A 296 -1.19 -4.75 28.20
C SER A 296 -2.33 -3.74 28.32
N ASN A 297 -3.49 -4.11 27.78
CA ASN A 297 -4.71 -3.31 27.97
C ASN A 297 -5.17 -3.27 29.44
N ASN A 298 -4.67 -4.18 30.27
CA ASN A 298 -4.95 -4.22 31.71
C ASN A 298 -3.90 -3.47 32.57
N ALA A 299 -2.92 -2.85 31.94
CA ALA A 299 -1.88 -2.11 32.62
C ALA A 299 -2.42 -0.92 33.42
N ASN A 300 -1.74 -0.56 34.49
CA ASN A 300 -1.95 0.72 35.12
C ASN A 300 -1.41 1.82 34.21
N THR A 301 -2.10 2.93 34.14
CA THR A 301 -1.75 4.03 33.26
C THR A 301 -1.55 5.34 34.04
N ARG A 302 -0.69 6.19 33.52
CA ARG A 302 -0.45 7.56 33.99
C ARG A 302 -0.28 8.48 32.79
N ILE A 303 -0.45 9.75 33.02
CA ILE A 303 -0.15 10.81 32.08
C ILE A 303 1.10 11.52 32.56
N CYS A 304 2.08 11.66 31.67
CA CYS A 304 3.32 12.41 32.04
C CYS A 304 3.97 13.05 30.81
N ASP A 305 4.96 13.89 31.07
CA ASP A 305 5.85 14.45 30.07
C ASP A 305 6.72 13.29 29.48
N PRO A 306 6.78 13.08 28.19
CA PRO A 306 7.61 12.04 27.60
C PRO A 306 9.13 12.25 27.81
N MET A 307 9.55 13.40 28.30
CA MET A 307 10.93 13.64 28.71
C MET A 307 11.26 13.04 30.09
N ASN A 308 10.26 12.63 30.87
CA ASN A 308 10.40 12.20 32.26
C ASN A 308 9.55 10.95 32.55
N ILE A 309 9.75 9.89 31.79
CA ILE A 309 9.05 8.62 32.00
C ILE A 309 9.82 7.79 33.05
N PRO A 310 9.16 7.40 34.18
CA PRO A 310 9.82 6.59 35.21
C PRO A 310 10.30 5.23 34.68
N ASP A 311 11.33 4.68 35.33
CA ASP A 311 11.78 3.32 35.08
C ASP A 311 10.63 2.31 35.27
N GLY A 312 10.56 1.32 34.42
CA GLY A 312 9.49 0.33 34.43
C GLY A 312 8.18 0.77 33.79
N TRP A 313 8.12 2.02 33.33
CA TRP A 313 6.98 2.56 32.58
C TRP A 313 7.36 2.84 31.14
N GLU A 314 6.40 2.68 30.24
CA GLU A 314 6.58 2.90 28.80
C GLU A 314 5.45 3.75 28.23
N GLY A 315 5.76 4.59 27.27
CA GLY A 315 4.77 5.37 26.55
C GLY A 315 4.06 4.53 25.49
N LEU A 316 2.72 4.52 25.53
CA LEU A 316 1.91 3.73 24.60
C LEU A 316 0.88 4.55 23.82
N ASP A 317 0.68 5.81 24.17
CA ASP A 317 -0.20 6.72 23.44
C ASP A 317 0.16 8.19 23.75
N ILE A 318 -0.38 9.10 22.96
CA ILE A 318 -0.32 10.54 23.24
C ILE A 318 -1.37 10.92 24.29
N GLY A 319 -1.04 11.86 25.15
CA GLY A 319 -1.96 12.37 26.17
C GLY A 319 -2.94 13.41 25.65
N PRO A 320 -3.92 13.81 26.49
CA PRO A 320 -4.98 14.75 26.07
C PRO A 320 -4.48 16.08 25.52
N GLU A 321 -3.45 16.63 26.10
CA GLU A 321 -2.85 17.90 25.67
C GLU A 321 -2.20 17.81 24.30
N THR A 322 -1.50 16.71 24.01
CA THR A 322 -0.92 16.44 22.70
C THR A 322 -2.02 16.21 21.66
N ARG A 323 -3.09 15.51 22.03
CA ARG A 323 -4.25 15.31 21.12
C ARG A 323 -4.82 16.63 20.64
N GLU A 324 -5.00 17.58 21.52
CA GLU A 324 -5.49 18.93 21.18
C GLU A 324 -4.53 19.68 20.27
N ARG A 325 -3.24 19.64 20.57
CA ARG A 325 -2.21 20.29 19.75
C ARG A 325 -2.15 19.71 18.34
N PHE A 326 -2.14 18.39 18.23
CA PHE A 326 -2.12 17.71 16.94
C PHE A 326 -3.40 18.00 16.17
N ALA A 327 -4.56 17.91 16.81
CA ALA A 327 -5.85 18.19 16.20
C ALA A 327 -5.92 19.60 15.63
N LYS A 328 -5.43 20.59 16.36
CA LYS A 328 -5.41 21.98 15.90
C LYS A 328 -4.60 22.15 14.62
N VAL A 329 -3.40 21.58 14.56
CA VAL A 329 -2.56 21.63 13.35
C VAL A 329 -3.27 20.95 12.17
N ILE A 330 -3.86 19.78 12.39
CA ILE A 330 -4.57 19.02 11.37
C ILE A 330 -5.79 19.77 10.85
N GLU A 331 -6.61 20.30 11.73
CA GLU A 331 -7.85 21.02 11.38
C GLU A 331 -7.59 22.30 10.59
N GLU A 332 -6.44 22.94 10.77
CA GLU A 332 -6.04 24.14 10.03
C GLU A 332 -5.43 23.81 8.65
N SER A 333 -5.24 22.54 8.34
CA SER A 333 -4.56 22.10 7.12
C SER A 333 -5.51 22.02 5.93
N LYS A 334 -4.96 22.21 4.71
CA LYS A 334 -5.68 22.07 3.44
C LYS A 334 -5.32 20.76 2.73
N THR A 335 -4.16 20.20 3.04
CA THR A 335 -3.72 18.91 2.53
C THR A 335 -3.16 18.10 3.70
N ILE A 336 -3.56 16.84 3.80
CA ILE A 336 -3.15 15.96 4.89
C ILE A 336 -2.74 14.61 4.32
N LEU A 337 -1.58 14.14 4.78
CA LEU A 337 -1.09 12.77 4.54
C LEU A 337 -0.92 12.10 5.90
N TRP A 338 -1.59 10.98 6.11
CA TRP A 338 -1.45 10.21 7.35
C TRP A 338 -0.88 8.82 7.06
N ASN A 339 0.27 8.52 7.68
CA ASN A 339 0.92 7.23 7.66
C ASN A 339 1.44 6.84 9.04
N GLY A 340 0.80 5.89 9.67
CA GLY A 340 1.21 5.30 10.94
C GLY A 340 0.46 5.84 12.17
N PRO A 341 0.12 4.95 13.11
CA PRO A 341 -0.59 5.32 14.33
C PRO A 341 0.30 6.08 15.29
N VAL A 342 -0.32 6.85 16.19
CA VAL A 342 0.38 7.62 17.24
C VAL A 342 0.33 6.95 18.60
N GLY A 343 -0.29 5.78 18.69
CA GLY A 343 -0.38 4.94 19.89
C GLY A 343 -0.66 3.51 19.52
N VAL A 344 -0.73 2.65 20.52
CA VAL A 344 -1.04 1.22 20.35
C VAL A 344 -2.56 1.06 20.25
N PHE A 345 -3.11 1.47 19.12
CA PHE A 345 -4.56 1.60 18.92
C PHE A 345 -5.32 0.26 18.96
N GLU A 346 -4.62 -0.86 18.82
CA GLU A 346 -5.19 -2.21 18.94
C GLU A 346 -5.68 -2.49 20.37
N MET A 347 -5.12 -1.78 21.34
CA MET A 347 -5.54 -1.83 22.73
C MET A 347 -6.44 -0.61 23.05
N PRO A 348 -7.72 -0.82 23.46
CA PRO A 348 -8.64 0.30 23.71
C PRO A 348 -8.13 1.41 24.61
N LYS A 349 -7.35 1.08 25.66
CA LYS A 349 -6.74 2.08 26.56
C LYS A 349 -5.76 3.02 25.86
N PHE A 350 -5.19 2.61 24.74
CA PHE A 350 -4.15 3.34 24.01
C PHE A 350 -4.58 3.72 22.60
N ALA A 351 -5.89 3.70 22.34
CA ALA A 351 -6.49 4.02 21.05
C ALA A 351 -6.96 5.47 20.92
N GLU A 352 -7.12 6.18 22.03
CA GLU A 352 -7.71 7.53 22.04
C GLU A 352 -6.89 8.56 21.25
N GLY A 353 -5.56 8.45 21.25
CA GLY A 353 -4.70 9.35 20.47
C GLY A 353 -4.87 9.16 18.98
N THR A 354 -4.84 7.92 18.49
CA THR A 354 -5.01 7.61 17.08
C THR A 354 -6.43 7.95 16.62
N LYS A 355 -7.43 7.73 17.46
CA LYS A 355 -8.82 8.14 17.20
C LYS A 355 -8.96 9.65 17.05
N ALA A 356 -8.29 10.42 17.94
CA ALA A 356 -8.29 11.87 17.86
C ALA A 356 -7.67 12.39 16.55
N ILE A 357 -6.59 11.75 16.08
CA ILE A 357 -6.01 12.03 14.76
C ILE A 357 -7.04 11.81 13.66
N ALA A 358 -7.69 10.65 13.65
CA ALA A 358 -8.70 10.30 12.65
C ALA A 358 -9.86 11.31 12.65
N GLU A 359 -10.38 11.67 13.81
CA GLU A 359 -11.46 12.65 13.96
C GLU A 359 -11.05 14.05 13.49
N ALA A 360 -9.84 14.48 13.76
CA ALA A 360 -9.30 15.77 13.31
C ALA A 360 -9.18 15.80 11.77
N ILE A 361 -8.72 14.70 11.18
CA ILE A 361 -8.64 14.56 9.72
C ILE A 361 -10.03 14.64 9.08
N VAL A 362 -11.01 13.96 9.66
CA VAL A 362 -12.42 14.02 9.20
C VAL A 362 -12.93 15.46 9.24
N LYS A 363 -12.70 16.16 10.33
CA LYS A 363 -13.14 17.56 10.50
C LYS A 363 -12.49 18.47 9.45
N ALA A 364 -11.18 18.33 9.24
CA ALA A 364 -10.48 19.09 8.20
C ALA A 364 -11.04 18.78 6.80
N THR A 365 -11.33 17.52 6.52
CA THR A 365 -11.88 17.07 5.25
C THR A 365 -13.28 17.67 5.01
N GLU A 366 -14.12 17.68 6.02
CA GLU A 366 -15.46 18.30 5.96
C GLU A 366 -15.37 19.81 5.70
N ASN A 367 -14.27 20.44 6.11
CA ASN A 367 -14.01 21.86 5.87
C ASN A 367 -13.22 22.13 4.58
N GLY A 368 -13.11 21.15 3.69
CA GLY A 368 -12.56 21.30 2.36
C GLY A 368 -11.12 20.86 2.17
N ALA A 369 -10.48 20.28 3.18
CA ALA A 369 -9.14 19.71 3.03
C ALA A 369 -9.15 18.41 2.20
N PHE A 370 -8.06 18.13 1.50
CA PHE A 370 -7.82 16.83 0.89
C PHE A 370 -7.00 15.97 1.85
N SER A 371 -7.51 14.79 2.17
CA SER A 371 -6.86 13.87 3.11
C SER A 371 -6.58 12.51 2.45
N LEU A 372 -5.33 12.06 2.54
CA LEU A 372 -4.88 10.75 2.07
C LEU A 372 -4.42 9.93 3.26
N ILE A 373 -5.01 8.76 3.43
CA ILE A 373 -4.65 7.78 4.46
C ILE A 373 -3.91 6.64 3.77
N GLY A 374 -2.72 6.32 4.23
CA GLY A 374 -1.92 5.26 3.61
C GLY A 374 -1.08 4.46 4.61
N GLY A 375 -0.79 3.21 4.23
CA GLY A 375 -0.11 2.25 5.07
C GLY A 375 -1.07 1.36 5.85
N GLY A 376 -0.67 0.10 6.07
CA GLY A 376 -1.55 -0.93 6.63
C GLY A 376 -2.15 -0.57 7.97
N ASP A 377 -1.36 -0.05 8.89
CA ASP A 377 -1.83 0.29 10.24
C ASP A 377 -2.78 1.48 10.25
N SER A 378 -2.51 2.50 9.44
CA SER A 378 -3.38 3.68 9.34
C SER A 378 -4.74 3.31 8.74
N VAL A 379 -4.73 2.46 7.70
CA VAL A 379 -5.94 1.97 7.07
C VAL A 379 -6.72 1.09 8.06
N ALA A 380 -6.06 0.22 8.81
CA ALA A 380 -6.69 -0.57 9.85
C ALA A 380 -7.34 0.32 10.92
N ALA A 381 -6.64 1.37 11.35
CA ALA A 381 -7.15 2.30 12.35
C ALA A 381 -8.38 3.07 11.86
N ILE A 382 -8.33 3.66 10.67
CA ILE A 382 -9.47 4.44 10.14
C ILE A 382 -10.70 3.55 9.95
N ASN A 383 -10.51 2.30 9.54
CA ASN A 383 -11.59 1.32 9.41
C ASN A 383 -12.14 0.91 10.78
N GLN A 384 -11.28 0.66 11.76
CA GLN A 384 -11.67 0.32 13.13
C GLN A 384 -12.57 1.40 13.74
N PHE A 385 -12.26 2.66 13.49
CA PHE A 385 -13.04 3.79 14.00
C PHE A 385 -14.29 4.09 13.16
N GLY A 386 -14.51 3.39 12.05
CA GLY A 386 -15.66 3.60 11.18
C GLY A 386 -15.66 4.94 10.43
N LEU A 387 -14.48 5.51 10.17
CA LEU A 387 -14.33 6.85 9.60
C LEU A 387 -13.80 6.86 8.15
N ALA A 388 -13.56 5.70 7.55
CA ALA A 388 -12.97 5.58 6.22
C ALA A 388 -13.75 6.35 5.13
N ASP A 389 -15.06 6.38 5.22
CA ASP A 389 -15.94 7.08 4.23
C ASP A 389 -15.96 8.60 4.41
N ARG A 390 -15.33 9.11 5.47
CA ARG A 390 -15.35 10.53 5.82
C ARG A 390 -14.04 11.25 5.56
N VAL A 391 -13.07 10.55 4.97
CA VAL A 391 -11.80 11.12 4.50
C VAL A 391 -11.78 11.11 2.97
N SER A 392 -10.86 11.85 2.36
CA SER A 392 -10.85 12.01 0.90
C SER A 392 -10.45 10.73 0.17
N TYR A 393 -9.44 10.02 0.66
CA TYR A 393 -8.95 8.81 0.00
C TYR A 393 -8.23 7.89 0.99
N VAL A 394 -8.61 6.63 0.98
CA VAL A 394 -7.93 5.56 1.72
C VAL A 394 -7.19 4.70 0.71
N SER A 395 -5.87 4.74 0.72
CA SER A 395 -5.05 4.00 -0.24
C SER A 395 -5.04 2.51 0.04
N THR A 396 -5.12 1.72 -1.01
CA THR A 396 -4.91 0.26 -0.96
C THR A 396 -3.48 -0.12 -1.31
N GLY A 397 -2.62 0.87 -1.57
CA GLY A 397 -1.29 0.68 -2.13
C GLY A 397 -0.24 0.11 -1.19
N GLY A 398 -0.44 0.22 0.12
CA GLY A 398 0.51 -0.30 1.11
C GLY A 398 1.95 0.14 0.84
N GLY A 399 2.84 -0.85 0.65
CA GLY A 399 4.27 -0.58 0.38
C GLY A 399 4.53 0.22 -0.89
N ALA A 400 3.72 0.05 -1.93
CA ALA A 400 3.86 0.81 -3.17
C ALA A 400 3.61 2.31 -2.94
N LEU A 401 2.59 2.66 -2.16
CA LEU A 401 2.33 4.05 -1.79
C LEU A 401 3.51 4.64 -1.02
N LEU A 402 4.03 3.90 -0.04
CA LEU A 402 5.15 4.37 0.79
C LEU A 402 6.41 4.59 -0.06
N GLU A 403 6.74 3.71 -0.98
CA GLU A 403 7.87 3.89 -1.89
C GLU A 403 7.67 5.09 -2.83
N TYR A 404 6.44 5.33 -3.29
CA TYR A 404 6.13 6.53 -4.07
C TYR A 404 6.37 7.82 -3.26
N ILE A 405 5.92 7.83 -2.01
CA ILE A 405 6.12 8.97 -1.08
C ILE A 405 7.62 9.16 -0.76
N GLU A 406 8.40 8.09 -0.73
CA GLU A 406 9.87 8.15 -0.59
C GLU A 406 10.56 8.79 -1.80
N GLY A 407 9.84 9.03 -2.89
CA GLY A 407 10.39 9.59 -4.13
C GLY A 407 10.94 8.56 -5.10
N LYS A 408 10.67 7.28 -4.88
CA LYS A 408 11.13 6.21 -5.76
C LYS A 408 10.24 6.09 -7.00
N GLU A 409 10.85 5.74 -8.13
CA GLU A 409 10.11 5.35 -9.32
C GLU A 409 9.54 3.95 -9.13
N LEU A 410 8.27 3.76 -9.47
CA LEU A 410 7.61 2.46 -9.36
C LEU A 410 7.62 1.76 -10.72
N PRO A 411 8.21 0.56 -10.84
CA PRO A 411 8.32 -0.15 -12.12
C PRO A 411 6.99 -0.34 -12.85
N GLY A 412 5.91 -0.63 -12.13
CA GLY A 412 4.58 -0.81 -12.71
C GLY A 412 3.97 0.46 -13.29
N ILE A 413 4.42 1.62 -12.83
CA ILE A 413 3.99 2.93 -13.34
C ILE A 413 4.87 3.33 -14.52
N THR A 414 6.18 3.24 -14.35
CA THR A 414 7.17 3.59 -15.38
C THR A 414 6.93 2.78 -16.65
N ALA A 415 6.67 1.49 -16.53
CA ALA A 415 6.43 0.58 -17.66
C ALA A 415 5.24 1.01 -18.54
N ILE A 416 4.22 1.63 -17.97
CA ILE A 416 3.08 2.17 -18.71
C ILE A 416 3.41 3.53 -19.35
N ARG A 417 4.14 4.40 -18.63
CA ARG A 417 4.43 5.77 -19.05
C ARG A 417 5.55 5.87 -20.08
N GLU A 418 6.48 4.93 -20.09
CA GLU A 418 7.57 4.88 -21.06
C GLU A 418 7.11 4.26 -22.40
N ASN A 419 7.65 4.79 -23.51
CA ASN A 419 7.40 4.29 -24.86
C ASN A 419 8.34 3.15 -25.24
#